data_0e6a90d82a10e3acb48fa5ac5c05bdf0
#
_entry.id   0e6a90d82a10e3acb48fa5ac5c05bdf0
#
_cell.length_a   1.000
_cell.length_b   1.000
_cell.length_c   1.000
_cell.angle_alpha   90.00
_cell.angle_beta   90.00
_cell.angle_gamma   90.00
#
_symmetry.space_group_name_H-M   'P 1'
#
loop_
_entity.id
_entity.type
_entity.pdbx_description
1 polymer ?
#
loop_
_entity_poly.entity_id
_entity_poly.type
_entity_poly.pdbx_seq_one_letter_code
_entity_poly.pdbx_strand_id
1 'polypeptide(L)'
;MPIEHEIDKQLGMSAQEAVTELGVAGYNNECRSIVQRYVKEWRHTISRIGRWVDFDNDYKTMDPWYMESVWWVFKQLWDKGLIYQGVKVMPLSTSLGTPLANFEATSNYQDVQDPAVTVLFELEDSDAYLAVWTTTPWTLPSNLAICVGNDIEYVLVEDKESNKKIYMAKERVSHYFDDIEVINTIKGSDLVQQRY
;
A
#
# COMPACT_ATOMS: atom_id res chain seq x y z
N MET A 1 5.12 -17.57 -6.54
CA MET A 1 5.97 -16.89 -5.54
C MET A 1 6.89 -17.81 -4.75
N PRO A 2 6.52 -18.83 -3.94
CA PRO A 2 7.54 -19.67 -3.31
C PRO A 2 8.44 -20.44 -4.32
N ILE A 3 7.86 -20.91 -5.39
CA ILE A 3 8.60 -21.62 -6.46
C ILE A 3 9.54 -20.66 -7.20
N GLU A 4 9.05 -19.51 -7.61
CA GLU A 4 9.84 -18.46 -8.25
C GLU A 4 11.02 -18.04 -7.37
N HIS A 5 10.77 -17.77 -6.10
CA HIS A 5 11.84 -17.41 -5.16
C HIS A 5 12.93 -18.49 -5.05
N GLU A 6 12.54 -19.76 -5.03
CA GLU A 6 13.51 -20.87 -5.01
C GLU A 6 14.31 -20.95 -6.32
N ILE A 7 13.68 -20.72 -7.46
CA ILE A 7 14.36 -20.67 -8.76
C ILE A 7 15.29 -19.45 -8.84
N ASP A 8 14.82 -18.27 -8.44
CA ASP A 8 15.65 -17.05 -8.41
C ASP A 8 16.91 -17.26 -7.57
N LYS A 9 16.76 -17.90 -6.40
CA LYS A 9 17.88 -18.26 -5.54
C LYS A 9 18.84 -19.28 -6.19
N GLN A 10 18.31 -20.28 -6.91
CA GLN A 10 19.14 -21.26 -7.61
C GLN A 10 19.88 -20.65 -8.79
N LEU A 11 19.25 -19.76 -9.52
CA LEU A 11 19.84 -19.03 -10.65
C LEU A 11 20.78 -17.90 -10.21
N GLY A 12 20.64 -17.43 -8.97
CA GLY A 12 21.43 -16.30 -8.44
C GLY A 12 21.06 -14.94 -9.05
N MET A 13 19.84 -14.81 -9.58
CA MET A 13 19.35 -13.61 -10.24
C MET A 13 17.88 -13.36 -9.87
N SER A 14 17.40 -12.14 -10.07
CA SER A 14 16.01 -11.79 -9.88
C SER A 14 15.12 -12.41 -10.99
N ALA A 15 13.82 -12.57 -10.70
CA ALA A 15 12.86 -13.07 -11.69
C ALA A 15 12.86 -12.24 -12.99
N GLN A 16 13.06 -10.92 -12.88
CA GLN A 16 13.11 -10.03 -14.05
C GLN A 16 14.36 -10.28 -14.89
N GLU A 17 15.52 -10.46 -14.26
CA GLU A 17 16.76 -10.81 -14.95
C GLU A 17 16.66 -12.18 -15.60
N ALA A 18 16.14 -13.17 -14.87
CA ALA A 18 15.94 -14.53 -15.38
C ALA A 18 14.99 -14.57 -16.58
N VAL A 19 13.89 -13.81 -16.55
CA VAL A 19 12.97 -13.68 -17.70
C VAL A 19 13.65 -12.97 -18.88
N THR A 20 14.53 -12.01 -18.62
CA THR A 20 15.27 -11.31 -19.68
C THR A 20 16.28 -12.24 -20.35
N GLU A 21 16.96 -13.09 -19.58
CA GLU A 21 18.00 -14.01 -20.07
C GLU A 21 17.42 -15.28 -20.70
N LEU A 22 16.48 -15.93 -20.03
CA LEU A 22 15.92 -17.24 -20.44
C LEU A 22 14.64 -17.11 -21.29
N GLY A 23 14.05 -15.93 -21.33
CA GLY A 23 12.70 -15.71 -21.82
C GLY A 23 11.63 -16.25 -20.87
N VAL A 24 10.37 -15.85 -21.07
CA VAL A 24 9.22 -16.29 -20.24
C VAL A 24 9.08 -17.81 -20.27
N ALA A 25 9.21 -18.43 -21.43
CA ALA A 25 9.07 -19.89 -21.58
C ALA A 25 10.18 -20.65 -20.84
N GLY A 26 11.43 -20.18 -20.92
CA GLY A 26 12.57 -20.77 -20.22
C GLY A 26 12.38 -20.70 -18.72
N TYR A 27 12.11 -19.54 -18.18
CA TYR A 27 11.87 -19.33 -16.76
C TYR A 27 10.69 -20.18 -16.22
N ASN A 28 9.58 -20.23 -16.96
CA ASN A 28 8.45 -21.07 -16.59
C ASN A 28 8.81 -22.58 -16.61
N ASN A 29 9.68 -23.03 -17.50
CA ASN A 29 10.13 -24.42 -17.53
C ASN A 29 10.98 -24.76 -16.30
N GLU A 30 11.84 -23.86 -15.84
CA GLU A 30 12.57 -24.05 -14.58
C GLU A 30 11.61 -24.16 -13.40
N CYS A 31 10.61 -23.28 -13.31
CA CYS A 31 9.58 -23.36 -12.28
C CYS A 31 8.79 -24.69 -12.34
N ARG A 32 8.46 -25.17 -13.53
CA ARG A 32 7.79 -26.48 -13.71
C ARG A 32 8.66 -27.64 -13.27
N SER A 33 9.96 -27.59 -13.54
CA SER A 33 10.90 -28.67 -13.21
C SER A 33 10.94 -28.96 -11.71
N ILE A 34 10.98 -27.90 -10.90
CA ILE A 34 11.01 -28.04 -9.43
C ILE A 34 9.69 -28.59 -8.89
N VAL A 35 8.55 -28.15 -9.44
CA VAL A 35 7.22 -28.68 -9.07
C VAL A 35 7.14 -30.18 -9.36
N GLN A 36 7.56 -30.61 -10.54
CA GLN A 36 7.52 -32.02 -10.96
C GLN A 36 8.45 -32.90 -10.10
N ARG A 37 9.59 -32.37 -9.66
CA ARG A 37 10.46 -33.08 -8.72
C ARG A 37 9.73 -33.38 -7.42
N TYR A 38 9.11 -32.38 -6.80
CA TYR A 38 8.39 -32.54 -5.54
C TYR A 38 7.15 -33.45 -5.69
N VAL A 39 6.43 -33.39 -6.79
CA VAL A 39 5.30 -34.30 -7.07
C VAL A 39 5.75 -35.76 -7.01
N LYS A 40 6.94 -36.10 -7.58
CA LYS A 40 7.50 -37.45 -7.53
C LYS A 40 7.88 -37.89 -6.11
N GLU A 41 8.50 -36.98 -5.34
CA GLU A 41 8.88 -37.23 -3.95
C GLU A 41 7.64 -37.48 -3.09
N TRP A 42 6.62 -36.66 -3.26
CA TRP A 42 5.36 -36.78 -2.52
C TRP A 42 4.63 -38.10 -2.81
N ARG A 43 4.70 -38.66 -4.00
CA ARG A 43 4.13 -39.97 -4.30
C ARG A 43 4.61 -41.02 -3.30
N HIS A 44 5.90 -41.07 -3.02
CA HIS A 44 6.46 -42.01 -2.05
C HIS A 44 5.92 -41.76 -0.63
N THR A 45 5.97 -40.51 -0.17
CA THR A 45 5.53 -40.11 1.17
C THR A 45 4.03 -40.42 1.39
N ILE A 46 3.18 -40.02 0.46
CA ILE A 46 1.72 -40.21 0.56
C ILE A 46 1.37 -41.70 0.52
N SER A 47 2.03 -42.47 -0.33
CA SER A 47 1.84 -43.93 -0.36
C SER A 47 2.28 -44.59 0.95
N ARG A 48 3.40 -44.12 1.53
CA ARG A 48 3.94 -44.66 2.80
C ARG A 48 3.03 -44.44 3.98
N ILE A 49 2.30 -43.30 4.04
CA ILE A 49 1.31 -43.01 5.09
C ILE A 49 -0.05 -43.70 4.83
N GLY A 50 -0.15 -44.51 3.81
CA GLY A 50 -1.35 -45.33 3.51
C GLY A 50 -2.50 -44.54 2.88
N ARG A 51 -2.25 -43.40 2.27
CA ARG A 51 -3.29 -42.63 1.59
C ARG A 51 -3.46 -43.10 0.16
N TRP A 52 -4.65 -43.50 -0.21
CA TRP A 52 -4.97 -43.98 -1.56
C TRP A 52 -5.43 -42.80 -2.41
N VAL A 53 -4.56 -42.43 -3.34
CA VAL A 53 -4.73 -41.35 -4.30
C VAL A 53 -4.29 -41.78 -5.67
N ASP A 54 -5.03 -41.40 -6.70
CA ASP A 54 -4.58 -41.60 -8.08
C ASP A 54 -3.57 -40.48 -8.42
N PHE A 55 -2.28 -40.85 -8.44
CA PHE A 55 -1.18 -39.92 -8.74
C PHE A 55 -0.95 -39.69 -10.23
N ASP A 56 -1.58 -40.50 -11.10
CA ASP A 56 -1.38 -40.43 -12.56
C ASP A 56 -2.47 -39.55 -13.22
N ASN A 57 -3.66 -39.50 -12.61
CA ASN A 57 -4.78 -38.70 -13.09
C ASN A 57 -5.17 -37.58 -12.08
N ASP A 58 -4.17 -37.02 -11.39
CA ASP A 58 -4.39 -35.85 -10.52
C ASP A 58 -4.63 -34.58 -11.36
N TYR A 59 -5.21 -33.56 -10.76
CA TYR A 59 -5.24 -32.24 -11.37
C TYR A 59 -4.08 -31.38 -10.91
N LYS A 60 -3.52 -30.59 -11.82
CA LYS A 60 -2.51 -29.57 -11.51
C LYS A 60 -3.00 -28.20 -11.98
N THR A 61 -2.90 -27.20 -11.12
CA THR A 61 -3.35 -25.84 -11.46
C THR A 61 -2.58 -25.21 -12.60
N MET A 62 -1.41 -25.76 -12.95
CA MET A 62 -0.59 -25.32 -14.09
C MET A 62 -0.93 -26.01 -15.42
N ASP A 63 -1.85 -26.99 -15.41
CA ASP A 63 -2.25 -27.67 -16.63
C ASP A 63 -3.24 -26.83 -17.44
N PRO A 64 -3.12 -26.86 -18.79
CA PRO A 64 -3.99 -26.04 -19.64
C PRO A 64 -5.48 -26.33 -19.45
N TRP A 65 -5.88 -27.58 -19.25
CA TRP A 65 -7.28 -27.95 -19.03
C TRP A 65 -7.84 -27.41 -17.70
N TYR A 66 -6.98 -27.26 -16.67
CA TYR A 66 -7.38 -26.61 -15.43
C TYR A 66 -7.61 -25.11 -15.65
N MET A 67 -6.67 -24.45 -16.35
CA MET A 67 -6.79 -23.04 -16.71
C MET A 67 -8.04 -22.78 -17.57
N GLU A 68 -8.33 -23.64 -18.53
CA GLU A 68 -9.54 -23.57 -19.35
C GLU A 68 -10.81 -23.62 -18.49
N SER A 69 -10.85 -24.51 -17.50
CA SER A 69 -11.97 -24.63 -16.57
C SER A 69 -12.16 -23.34 -15.75
N VAL A 70 -11.07 -22.75 -15.27
CA VAL A 70 -11.10 -21.46 -14.52
C VAL A 70 -11.60 -20.34 -15.43
N TRP A 71 -11.11 -20.26 -16.67
CA TRP A 71 -11.55 -19.24 -17.63
C TRP A 71 -13.02 -19.42 -18.03
N TRP A 72 -13.49 -20.67 -18.13
CA TRP A 72 -14.89 -20.93 -18.36
C TRP A 72 -15.77 -20.38 -17.21
N VAL A 73 -15.37 -20.62 -15.94
CA VAL A 73 -16.08 -20.08 -14.77
C VAL A 73 -16.09 -18.55 -14.83
N PHE A 74 -14.94 -17.93 -15.11
CA PHE A 74 -14.82 -16.47 -15.23
C PHE A 74 -15.79 -15.93 -16.31
N LYS A 75 -15.81 -16.61 -17.48
CA LYS A 75 -16.72 -16.24 -18.57
C LYS A 75 -18.20 -16.33 -18.16
N GLN A 76 -18.59 -17.37 -17.41
CA GLN A 76 -19.96 -17.50 -16.92
C GLN A 76 -20.36 -16.33 -15.99
N LEU A 77 -19.44 -15.91 -15.16
CA LEU A 77 -19.67 -14.77 -14.24
C LEU A 77 -19.73 -13.43 -15.02
N TRP A 78 -18.85 -13.28 -16.01
CA TRP A 78 -18.85 -12.12 -16.90
C TRP A 78 -20.17 -12.00 -17.68
N ASP A 79 -20.60 -13.07 -18.31
CA ASP A 79 -21.84 -13.11 -19.09
C ASP A 79 -23.10 -12.79 -18.24
N LYS A 80 -23.01 -13.04 -16.93
CA LYS A 80 -24.06 -12.68 -15.95
C LYS A 80 -23.95 -11.25 -15.42
N GLY A 81 -22.95 -10.48 -15.84
CA GLY A 81 -22.72 -9.13 -15.35
C GLY A 81 -22.25 -9.02 -13.90
N LEU A 82 -21.71 -10.11 -13.35
CA LEU A 82 -21.23 -10.17 -11.96
C LEU A 82 -19.77 -9.72 -11.81
N ILE A 83 -19.06 -9.52 -12.91
CA ILE A 83 -17.68 -9.03 -12.94
C ILE A 83 -17.64 -7.66 -13.60
N TYR A 84 -16.95 -6.74 -12.96
CA TYR A 84 -16.74 -5.39 -13.47
C TYR A 84 -15.32 -4.93 -13.16
N GLN A 85 -14.83 -3.95 -13.92
CA GLN A 85 -13.55 -3.31 -13.65
C GLN A 85 -13.76 -2.19 -12.62
N GLY A 86 -12.94 -2.19 -11.59
CA GLY A 86 -12.96 -1.17 -10.55
C GLY A 86 -11.56 -0.79 -10.10
N VAL A 87 -11.48 0.32 -9.35
CA VAL A 87 -10.23 0.80 -8.74
C VAL A 87 -10.33 0.59 -7.22
N LYS A 88 -9.26 0.07 -6.63
CA LYS A 88 -9.16 -0.15 -5.19
C LYS A 88 -7.78 0.30 -4.71
N VAL A 89 -7.76 1.04 -3.60
CA VAL A 89 -6.51 1.36 -2.90
C VAL A 89 -6.00 0.09 -2.20
N MET A 90 -4.77 -0.28 -2.48
CA MET A 90 -4.13 -1.46 -1.90
C MET A 90 -2.74 -1.13 -1.39
N PRO A 91 -2.32 -1.68 -0.22
CA PRO A 91 -0.93 -1.62 0.20
C PRO A 91 -0.02 -2.32 -0.81
N LEU A 92 1.13 -1.74 -1.07
CA LEU A 92 2.14 -2.29 -1.99
C LEU A 92 3.46 -2.48 -1.22
N SER A 93 4.06 -3.66 -1.33
CA SER A 93 5.43 -3.88 -0.90
C SER A 93 6.39 -3.32 -1.94
N THR A 94 7.13 -2.29 -1.61
CA THR A 94 8.15 -1.73 -2.50
C THR A 94 9.34 -2.67 -2.70
N SER A 95 9.62 -3.53 -1.71
CA SER A 95 10.68 -4.53 -1.78
C SER A 95 10.34 -5.69 -2.71
N LEU A 96 9.08 -6.14 -2.70
CA LEU A 96 8.63 -7.27 -3.51
C LEU A 96 8.01 -6.82 -4.85
N GLY A 97 7.62 -5.54 -4.98
CA GLY A 97 6.91 -5.03 -6.15
C GLY A 97 5.50 -5.60 -6.31
N THR A 98 4.89 -6.12 -5.23
CA THR A 98 3.58 -6.79 -5.28
C THR A 98 2.59 -6.18 -4.30
N PRO A 99 1.27 -6.18 -4.61
CA PRO A 99 0.24 -5.84 -3.64
C PRO A 99 0.26 -6.80 -2.45
N LEU A 100 -0.03 -6.26 -1.27
CA LEU A 100 -0.15 -7.01 -0.04
C LEU A 100 -1.63 -7.31 0.25
N ALA A 101 -1.90 -8.50 0.78
CA ALA A 101 -3.20 -8.79 1.39
C ALA A 101 -3.35 -7.99 2.71
N ASN A 102 -4.59 -7.74 3.13
CA ASN A 102 -4.83 -7.03 4.39
C ASN A 102 -4.14 -7.68 5.59
N PHE A 103 -4.09 -9.01 5.60
CA PHE A 103 -3.41 -9.77 6.63
C PHE A 103 -1.89 -9.49 6.64
N GLU A 104 -1.26 -9.47 5.47
CA GLU A 104 0.18 -9.19 5.34
C GLU A 104 0.51 -7.75 5.75
N ALA A 105 -0.35 -6.79 5.36
CA ALA A 105 -0.18 -5.38 5.69
C ALA A 105 -0.26 -5.10 7.21
N THR A 106 -0.97 -5.95 7.95
CA THR A 106 -1.14 -5.82 9.40
C THR A 106 -0.17 -6.69 10.22
N SER A 107 0.73 -7.42 9.56
CA SER A 107 1.71 -8.26 10.23
C SER A 107 2.93 -7.46 10.70
N ASN A 108 3.52 -7.91 11.82
CA ASN A 108 4.81 -7.43 12.32
C ASN A 108 4.83 -5.91 12.58
N TYR A 109 3.84 -5.39 13.29
CA TYR A 109 3.86 -4.00 13.77
C TYR A 109 5.08 -3.74 14.65
N GLN A 110 5.79 -2.67 14.35
CA GLN A 110 6.95 -2.21 15.10
C GLN A 110 6.90 -0.69 15.22
N ASP A 111 7.42 -0.18 16.33
CA ASP A 111 7.65 1.25 16.48
C ASP A 111 8.82 1.65 15.59
N VAL A 112 8.55 2.57 14.67
CA VAL A 112 9.55 3.12 13.76
C VAL A 112 9.58 4.64 13.89
N GLN A 113 10.74 5.23 13.65
CA GLN A 113 10.86 6.68 13.60
C GLN A 113 10.66 7.16 12.17
N ASP A 114 9.53 7.82 11.94
CA ASP A 114 9.21 8.45 10.65
C ASP A 114 9.35 9.98 10.74
N PRO A 115 9.81 10.64 9.65
CA PRO A 115 9.85 12.08 9.61
C PRO A 115 8.44 12.67 9.60
N ALA A 116 8.21 13.63 10.49
CA ALA A 116 7.00 14.45 10.51
C ALA A 116 7.37 15.91 10.27
N VAL A 117 6.56 16.62 9.52
CA VAL A 117 6.76 18.03 9.23
C VAL A 117 5.50 18.84 9.51
N THR A 118 5.69 20.06 9.97
CA THR A 118 4.63 21.07 10.02
C THR A 118 4.90 22.10 8.94
N VAL A 119 3.97 22.23 8.00
CA VAL A 119 4.07 23.15 6.87
C VAL A 119 3.14 24.34 7.10
N LEU A 120 3.60 25.51 6.75
CA LEU A 120 2.80 26.74 6.77
C LEU A 120 2.30 27.02 5.35
N PHE A 121 0.99 26.90 5.14
CA PHE A 121 0.34 27.30 3.90
C PHE A 121 -0.17 28.72 4.03
N GLU A 122 0.25 29.59 3.12
CA GLU A 122 -0.15 30.99 3.06
C GLU A 122 -1.58 31.12 2.58
N LEU A 123 -2.40 31.90 3.28
CA LEU A 123 -3.76 32.20 2.87
C LEU A 123 -3.76 33.32 1.84
N GLU A 124 -4.46 33.14 0.71
CA GLU A 124 -4.50 34.15 -0.37
C GLU A 124 -5.17 35.47 0.05
N ASP A 125 -6.17 35.40 0.93
CA ASP A 125 -7.02 36.54 1.30
C ASP A 125 -6.60 37.23 2.63
N SER A 126 -5.50 36.78 3.25
CA SER A 126 -5.04 37.34 4.52
C SER A 126 -3.53 37.19 4.71
N ASP A 127 -2.94 38.04 5.56
CA ASP A 127 -1.53 37.98 5.97
C ASP A 127 -1.37 36.93 7.09
N ALA A 128 -1.88 35.70 6.82
CA ALA A 128 -1.82 34.59 7.77
C ALA A 128 -1.53 33.25 7.08
N TYR A 129 -1.06 32.31 7.86
CA TYR A 129 -0.71 30.96 7.43
C TYR A 129 -1.55 29.94 8.17
N LEU A 130 -1.82 28.79 7.53
CA LEU A 130 -2.35 27.58 8.19
C LEU A 130 -1.20 26.65 8.53
N ALA A 131 -1.06 26.26 9.79
CA ALA A 131 -0.12 25.23 10.21
C ALA A 131 -0.74 23.85 10.00
N VAL A 132 -0.10 23.04 9.15
CA VAL A 132 -0.57 21.71 8.78
C VAL A 132 0.52 20.69 9.06
N TRP A 133 0.23 19.76 9.94
CA TRP A 133 1.14 18.68 10.32
C TRP A 133 0.89 17.43 9.49
N THR A 134 1.95 16.77 9.04
CA THR A 134 1.88 15.50 8.32
C THR A 134 3.05 14.57 8.64
N THR A 135 2.78 13.27 8.70
CA THR A 135 3.78 12.20 8.74
C THR A 135 4.13 11.66 7.35
N THR A 136 3.50 12.20 6.30
CA THR A 136 3.71 11.78 4.91
C THR A 136 4.12 12.96 4.03
N PRO A 137 5.32 13.56 4.26
CA PRO A 137 5.73 14.79 3.58
C PRO A 137 5.85 14.62 2.05
N TRP A 138 6.04 13.41 1.56
CA TRP A 138 6.08 13.12 0.12
C TRP A 138 4.73 13.32 -0.59
N THR A 139 3.63 13.49 0.14
CA THR A 139 2.32 13.80 -0.46
C THR A 139 2.10 15.29 -0.71
N LEU A 140 2.93 16.18 -0.14
CA LEU A 140 2.81 17.63 -0.28
C LEU A 140 2.79 18.14 -1.73
N PRO A 141 3.61 17.60 -2.69
CA PRO A 141 3.55 18.05 -4.09
C PRO A 141 2.19 17.84 -4.77
N SER A 142 1.36 16.94 -4.24
CA SER A 142 0.01 16.64 -4.75
C SER A 142 -1.09 17.16 -3.81
N ASN A 143 -0.78 18.10 -2.93
CA ASN A 143 -1.78 18.69 -2.04
C ASN A 143 -2.83 19.44 -2.85
N LEU A 144 -4.11 19.16 -2.57
CA LEU A 144 -5.25 19.79 -3.22
C LEU A 144 -6.16 20.53 -2.24
N ALA A 145 -6.16 20.12 -0.97
CA ALA A 145 -7.01 20.70 0.03
C ALA A 145 -6.50 20.39 1.44
N ILE A 146 -6.81 21.26 2.38
CA ILE A 146 -6.60 21.08 3.82
C ILE A 146 -7.95 20.79 4.46
N CYS A 147 -8.02 19.75 5.28
CA CYS A 147 -9.22 19.40 6.03
C CYS A 147 -9.18 20.02 7.41
N VAL A 148 -10.24 20.71 7.79
CA VAL A 148 -10.43 21.31 9.13
C VAL A 148 -11.64 20.71 9.82
N GLY A 149 -11.60 20.58 11.15
CA GLY A 149 -12.76 20.14 11.93
C GLY A 149 -13.71 21.31 12.18
N ASN A 150 -14.98 21.21 11.74
CA ASN A 150 -15.97 22.28 11.84
C ASN A 150 -16.10 22.89 13.23
N ASP A 151 -16.12 22.04 14.26
CA ASP A 151 -16.37 22.43 15.64
C ASP A 151 -15.09 22.65 16.45
N ILE A 152 -13.93 22.43 15.83
CA ILE A 152 -12.63 22.66 16.48
C ILE A 152 -12.35 24.17 16.52
N GLU A 153 -11.85 24.64 17.66
CA GLU A 153 -11.36 26.01 17.81
C GLU A 153 -9.95 26.12 17.23
N TYR A 154 -9.79 27.07 16.31
CA TYR A 154 -8.49 27.49 15.75
C TYR A 154 -8.15 28.88 16.27
N VAL A 155 -6.91 29.06 16.65
CA VAL A 155 -6.41 30.34 17.14
C VAL A 155 -5.39 30.92 16.17
N LEU A 156 -5.44 32.23 16.01
CA LEU A 156 -4.42 33.00 15.33
C LEU A 156 -3.37 33.43 16.35
N VAL A 157 -2.15 33.05 16.13
CA VAL A 157 -1.00 33.43 16.96
C VAL A 157 0.05 34.15 16.11
N GLU A 158 0.87 34.98 16.69
CA GLU A 158 2.00 35.62 16.02
C GLU A 158 3.32 35.00 16.51
N ASP A 159 3.98 34.32 15.63
CA ASP A 159 5.31 33.78 15.89
C ASP A 159 6.34 34.93 15.81
N LYS A 160 6.92 35.28 16.94
CA LYS A 160 7.89 36.37 17.07
C LYS A 160 9.23 36.12 16.37
N GLU A 161 9.56 34.85 16.13
CA GLU A 161 10.81 34.49 15.45
C GLU A 161 10.68 34.66 13.93
N SER A 162 9.59 34.16 13.36
CA SER A 162 9.34 34.26 11.91
C SER A 162 8.54 35.51 11.51
N ASN A 163 7.97 36.21 12.47
CA ASN A 163 7.08 37.37 12.26
C ASN A 163 5.85 37.03 11.42
N LYS A 164 5.36 35.80 11.58
CA LYS A 164 4.21 35.26 10.85
C LYS A 164 3.01 35.08 11.76
N LYS A 165 1.83 35.39 11.22
CA LYS A 165 0.55 35.09 11.86
C LYS A 165 0.10 33.70 11.42
N ILE A 166 -0.16 32.78 12.37
CA ILE A 166 -0.37 31.38 12.09
C ILE A 166 -1.68 30.92 12.73
N TYR A 167 -2.58 30.37 11.92
CA TYR A 167 -3.73 29.61 12.39
C TYR A 167 -3.34 28.19 12.73
N MET A 168 -3.68 27.73 13.91
CA MET A 168 -3.54 26.32 14.33
C MET A 168 -4.65 25.93 15.31
N ALA A 169 -4.88 24.64 15.48
CA ALA A 169 -5.82 24.17 16.47
C ALA A 169 -5.38 24.59 17.88
N LYS A 170 -6.28 25.18 18.65
CA LYS A 170 -6.02 25.71 19.99
C LYS A 170 -5.32 24.71 20.91
N GLU A 171 -5.74 23.45 20.88
CA GLU A 171 -5.16 22.37 21.67
C GLU A 171 -3.71 22.03 21.30
N ARG A 172 -3.24 22.51 20.17
CA ARG A 172 -1.88 22.23 19.67
C ARG A 172 -0.90 23.36 19.90
N VAL A 173 -1.37 24.52 20.34
CA VAL A 173 -0.51 25.71 20.58
C VAL A 173 0.65 25.39 21.52
N SER A 174 0.36 24.76 22.65
CA SER A 174 1.37 24.40 23.66
C SER A 174 2.41 23.39 23.20
N HIS A 175 2.19 22.72 22.05
CA HIS A 175 3.18 21.82 21.47
C HIS A 175 4.26 22.55 20.68
N TYR A 176 3.96 23.74 20.20
CA TYR A 176 4.85 24.55 19.38
C TYR A 176 5.38 25.79 20.09
N PHE A 177 4.63 26.30 21.08
CA PHE A 177 4.93 27.56 21.76
C PHE A 177 4.71 27.43 23.27
N ASP A 178 5.70 27.82 24.07
CA ASP A 178 5.59 27.79 25.53
C ASP A 178 4.73 28.91 26.08
N ASP A 179 4.84 30.12 25.50
CA ASP A 179 4.05 31.30 25.89
C ASP A 179 3.82 32.17 24.65
N ILE A 180 2.61 32.14 24.11
CA ILE A 180 2.24 32.94 22.94
C ILE A 180 0.89 33.60 23.14
N GLU A 181 0.79 34.85 22.70
CA GLU A 181 -0.45 35.61 22.74
C GLU A 181 -1.39 35.18 21.60
N VAL A 182 -2.63 34.86 21.97
CA VAL A 182 -3.69 34.54 20.99
C VAL A 182 -4.33 35.86 20.53
N ILE A 183 -4.20 36.12 19.23
CA ILE A 183 -4.76 37.34 18.61
C ILE A 183 -6.25 37.18 18.35
N ASN A 184 -6.66 36.01 17.86
CA ASN A 184 -8.05 35.74 17.50
C ASN A 184 -8.36 34.25 17.69
N THR A 185 -9.64 33.93 17.86
CA THR A 185 -10.15 32.54 17.91
C THR A 185 -11.34 32.41 16.97
N ILE A 186 -11.32 31.41 16.13
CA ILE A 186 -12.39 31.11 15.16
C ILE A 186 -12.71 29.62 15.20
N LYS A 187 -13.86 29.22 14.64
CA LYS A 187 -14.18 27.82 14.42
C LYS A 187 -13.65 27.35 13.08
N GLY A 188 -13.43 26.05 12.94
CA GLY A 188 -13.03 25.47 11.67
C GLY A 188 -14.04 25.72 10.56
N SER A 189 -15.34 25.87 10.87
CA SER A 189 -16.36 26.31 9.92
C SER A 189 -16.04 27.64 9.23
N ASP A 190 -15.32 28.54 9.89
CA ASP A 190 -14.98 29.86 9.38
C ASP A 190 -13.74 29.83 8.46
N LEU A 191 -12.99 28.71 8.48
CA LEU A 191 -11.87 28.44 7.59
C LEU A 191 -12.28 27.72 6.30
N VAL A 192 -13.53 27.25 6.22
CA VAL A 192 -14.02 26.53 5.03
C VAL A 192 -14.06 27.49 3.83
N GLN A 193 -13.59 26.98 2.67
CA GLN A 193 -13.49 27.71 1.40
C GLN A 193 -12.41 28.81 1.34
N GLN A 194 -11.57 28.94 2.35
CA GLN A 194 -10.36 29.76 2.24
C GLN A 194 -9.41 29.17 1.19
N ARG A 195 -8.73 30.03 0.44
CA ARG A 195 -7.72 29.63 -0.54
C ARG A 195 -6.31 29.82 0.03
N TYR A 196 -5.39 28.96 -0.44
CA TYR A 196 -4.00 28.96 0.02
C TYR A 196 -3.05 28.47 -1.06
#